data_2a2c3aa301864d753814fd29c283ea8d
#
_entry.id   2a2c3aa301864d753814fd29c283ea8d
#
_cell.length_a   1.000
_cell.length_b   1.000
_cell.length_c   1.000
_cell.angle_alpha   90.00
_cell.angle_beta   90.00
_cell.angle_gamma   90.00
#
_symmetry.space_group_name_H-M   'P 1'
#
loop_
_entity.id
_entity.type
_entity.pdbx_description
1 polymer ?
#
loop_
_entity_poly.entity_id
_entity_poly.type
_entity_poly.pdbx_seq_one_letter_code
_entity_poly.pdbx_strand_id
1 'polypeptide(L)'
;MATVSADLDTLERLYNTLKENVQKCDSIQKNTDHALESAVWQSANAESFRAQWTEFKPKLMNFEQVFAAAATDVATNHNNIATANGEKERPVLAPVEAIA
;
A
#
# COMPACT_ATOMS: atom_id res chain seq x y z
N MET A 1 -14.23 -27.32 -3.09
CA MET A 1 -15.17 -26.70 -2.15
C MET A 1 -15.56 -25.32 -2.61
N ALA A 2 -16.85 -25.07 -2.70
CA ALA A 2 -17.36 -23.79 -3.13
C ALA A 2 -16.93 -22.63 -2.21
N THR A 3 -16.71 -22.94 -0.94
CA THR A 3 -16.29 -21.93 0.04
C THR A 3 -14.91 -21.32 -0.23
N VAL A 4 -14.05 -22.06 -0.93
CA VAL A 4 -12.71 -21.57 -1.24
C VAL A 4 -12.72 -20.61 -2.43
N SER A 5 -13.57 -20.90 -3.43
CA SER A 5 -13.66 -20.07 -4.63
C SER A 5 -14.50 -18.80 -4.44
N ALA A 6 -15.36 -18.77 -3.43
CA ALA A 6 -16.31 -17.67 -3.25
C ALA A 6 -15.64 -16.33 -2.98
N ASP A 7 -14.41 -16.31 -2.50
CA ASP A 7 -13.74 -15.10 -2.06
C ASP A 7 -12.73 -14.53 -3.05
N LEU A 8 -12.58 -15.13 -4.24
CA LEU A 8 -11.58 -14.65 -5.21
C LEU A 8 -11.82 -13.21 -5.64
N ASP A 9 -13.07 -12.85 -5.93
CA ASP A 9 -13.40 -11.46 -6.27
C ASP A 9 -13.07 -10.50 -5.13
N THR A 10 -13.34 -10.91 -3.92
CA THR A 10 -13.06 -10.12 -2.72
C THR A 10 -11.55 -9.97 -2.52
N LEU A 11 -10.79 -11.03 -2.72
CA LEU A 11 -9.34 -10.98 -2.62
C LEU A 11 -8.73 -10.09 -3.69
N GLU A 12 -9.26 -10.12 -4.91
CA GLU A 12 -8.80 -9.23 -5.98
C GLU A 12 -9.06 -7.76 -5.63
N ARG A 13 -10.23 -7.44 -5.08
CA ARG A 13 -10.54 -6.08 -4.64
C ARG A 13 -9.65 -5.64 -3.48
N LEU A 14 -9.42 -6.52 -2.52
CA LEU A 14 -8.54 -6.22 -1.39
C LEU A 14 -7.11 -5.97 -1.87
N TYR A 15 -6.61 -6.83 -2.75
CA TYR A 15 -5.30 -6.67 -3.35
C TYR A 15 -5.14 -5.30 -4.02
N ASN A 16 -6.12 -4.90 -4.83
CA ASN A 16 -6.07 -3.62 -5.52
C ASN A 16 -6.09 -2.43 -4.54
N THR A 17 -6.89 -2.53 -3.48
CA THR A 17 -6.92 -1.50 -2.44
C THR A 17 -5.57 -1.37 -1.74
N LEU A 18 -4.97 -2.49 -1.36
CA LEU A 18 -3.67 -2.48 -0.69
C LEU A 18 -2.57 -1.94 -1.60
N LYS A 19 -2.60 -2.33 -2.86
CA LYS A 19 -1.66 -1.83 -3.87
C LYS A 19 -1.78 -0.32 -4.06
N GLU A 20 -3.02 0.19 -4.13
CA GLU A 20 -3.26 1.64 -4.20
C GLU A 20 -2.76 2.35 -2.95
N ASN A 21 -2.92 1.74 -1.77
CA ASN A 21 -2.46 2.33 -0.53
C ASN A 21 -0.93 2.46 -0.48
N VAL A 22 -0.21 1.51 -1.06
CA VAL A 22 1.25 1.64 -1.22
C VAL A 22 1.58 2.92 -2.01
N GLN A 23 0.89 3.14 -3.12
CA GLN A 23 1.10 4.33 -3.95
C GLN A 23 0.71 5.61 -3.22
N LYS A 24 -0.36 5.58 -2.45
CA LYS A 24 -0.80 6.74 -1.67
C LYS A 24 0.19 7.09 -0.57
N CYS A 25 0.71 6.10 0.14
CA CYS A 25 1.75 6.34 1.16
C CYS A 25 2.99 6.99 0.54
N ASP A 26 3.44 6.49 -0.59
CA ASP A 26 4.57 7.05 -1.31
C ASP A 26 4.29 8.49 -1.75
N SER A 27 3.12 8.74 -2.33
CA SER A 27 2.74 10.08 -2.80
C SER A 27 2.64 11.09 -1.66
N ILE A 28 2.08 10.69 -0.52
CA ILE A 28 1.99 11.57 0.65
C ILE A 28 3.38 12.00 1.10
N GLN A 29 4.32 11.07 1.17
CA GLN A 29 5.70 11.39 1.56
C GLN A 29 6.33 12.37 0.60
N LYS A 30 6.29 12.07 -0.68
CA LYS A 30 6.94 12.89 -1.72
C LYS A 30 6.31 14.26 -1.84
N ASN A 31 4.98 14.32 -1.83
CA ASN A 31 4.26 15.58 -1.97
C ASN A 31 4.49 16.47 -0.77
N THR A 32 4.48 15.91 0.44
CA THR A 32 4.68 16.69 1.65
C THR A 32 6.12 17.20 1.75
N ASP A 33 7.11 16.35 1.48
CA ASP A 33 8.51 16.77 1.47
C ASP A 33 8.73 17.90 0.46
N HIS A 34 8.21 17.72 -0.75
CA HIS A 34 8.38 18.72 -1.81
C HIS A 34 7.71 20.04 -1.44
N ALA A 35 6.49 19.98 -0.90
CA ALA A 35 5.76 21.18 -0.49
C ALA A 35 6.50 21.91 0.63
N LEU A 36 7.06 21.18 1.60
CA LEU A 36 7.82 21.80 2.69
C LEU A 36 9.12 22.43 2.20
N GLU A 37 9.80 21.80 1.27
CA GLU A 37 11.03 22.35 0.69
C GLU A 37 10.77 23.64 -0.08
N SER A 38 9.62 23.74 -0.74
CA SER A 38 9.26 24.89 -1.56
C SER A 38 8.62 26.01 -0.77
N ALA A 39 8.10 25.73 0.43
CA ALA A 39 7.35 26.70 1.20
C ALA A 39 8.26 27.66 1.96
N VAL A 40 7.94 28.95 1.84
CA VAL A 40 8.51 29.98 2.72
C VAL A 40 7.51 30.15 3.86
N TRP A 41 7.67 29.34 4.90
CA TRP A 41 6.76 29.30 6.03
C TRP A 41 7.59 29.24 7.32
N GLN A 42 7.58 30.35 8.06
CA GLN A 42 8.36 30.49 9.28
C GLN A 42 7.45 30.94 10.41
N SER A 43 7.30 30.11 11.41
CA SER A 43 6.53 30.39 12.62
C SER A 43 6.78 29.25 13.61
N ALA A 44 6.34 29.43 14.84
CA ALA A 44 6.42 28.34 15.82
C ALA A 44 5.64 27.11 15.36
N ASN A 45 4.48 27.31 14.72
CA ASN A 45 3.69 26.20 14.18
C ASN A 45 4.40 25.51 13.03
N ALA A 46 5.11 26.24 12.19
CA ALA A 46 5.87 25.67 11.09
C ALA A 46 6.99 24.76 11.60
N GLU A 47 7.73 25.21 12.60
CA GLU A 47 8.78 24.42 13.22
C GLU A 47 8.22 23.17 13.89
N SER A 48 7.10 23.32 14.60
CA SER A 48 6.41 22.20 15.24
C SER A 48 5.94 21.18 14.21
N PHE A 49 5.36 21.61 13.11
CA PHE A 49 4.90 20.71 12.05
C PHE A 49 6.07 19.95 11.43
N ARG A 50 7.15 20.66 11.11
CA ARG A 50 8.33 20.01 10.50
C ARG A 50 8.92 18.95 11.41
N ALA A 51 8.99 19.23 12.71
CA ALA A 51 9.47 18.26 13.70
C ALA A 51 8.55 17.03 13.76
N GLN A 52 7.24 17.25 13.80
CA GLN A 52 6.27 16.16 13.81
C GLN A 52 6.30 15.34 12.53
N TRP A 53 6.46 16.01 11.39
CA TRP A 53 6.58 15.33 10.11
C TRP A 53 7.82 14.43 10.06
N THR A 54 8.95 14.92 10.57
CA THR A 54 10.18 14.14 10.66
C THR A 54 9.98 12.87 11.49
N GLU A 55 9.20 12.96 12.57
CA GLU A 55 8.89 11.79 13.41
C GLU A 55 7.87 10.85 12.76
N PHE A 56 6.89 11.42 12.04
CA PHE A 56 5.81 10.63 11.43
C PHE A 56 6.25 9.93 10.15
N LYS A 57 7.09 10.55 9.36
CA LYS A 57 7.49 10.04 8.05
C LYS A 57 7.99 8.58 8.08
N PRO A 58 8.87 8.17 9.01
CA PRO A 58 9.27 6.77 9.09
C PRO A 58 8.11 5.82 9.39
N LYS A 59 7.11 6.27 10.14
CA LYS A 59 5.91 5.47 10.42
C LYS A 59 5.09 5.26 9.16
N LEU A 60 4.96 6.31 8.34
CA LEU A 60 4.26 6.21 7.05
C LEU A 60 4.98 5.27 6.10
N MET A 61 6.30 5.32 6.07
CA MET A 61 7.11 4.39 5.27
C MET A 61 6.92 2.95 5.75
N ASN A 62 6.81 2.75 7.05
CA ASN A 62 6.53 1.42 7.61
C ASN A 62 5.14 0.93 7.20
N PHE A 63 4.13 1.79 7.21
CA PHE A 63 2.78 1.44 6.73
C PHE A 63 2.82 1.07 5.26
N GLU A 64 3.60 1.78 4.45
CA GLU A 64 3.75 1.45 3.03
C GLU A 64 4.28 0.02 2.87
N GLN A 65 5.29 -0.37 3.64
CA GLN A 65 5.84 -1.73 3.63
C GLN A 65 4.82 -2.76 4.10
N VAL A 66 4.04 -2.42 5.12
CA VAL A 66 2.97 -3.30 5.62
C VAL A 66 1.92 -3.54 4.55
N PHE A 67 1.48 -2.50 3.86
CA PHE A 67 0.52 -2.62 2.77
C PHE A 67 1.08 -3.46 1.62
N ALA A 68 2.35 -3.27 1.27
CA ALA A 68 3.01 -4.04 0.22
C ALA A 68 3.10 -5.53 0.58
N ALA A 69 3.50 -5.83 1.82
CA ALA A 69 3.57 -7.20 2.30
C ALA A 69 2.19 -7.86 2.33
N ALA A 70 1.17 -7.13 2.79
CA ALA A 70 -0.19 -7.63 2.83
C ALA A 70 -0.73 -7.90 1.42
N ALA A 71 -0.47 -6.99 0.47
CA ALA A 71 -0.89 -7.17 -0.92
C ALA A 71 -0.23 -8.42 -1.54
N THR A 72 1.05 -8.62 -1.28
CA THR A 72 1.80 -9.79 -1.75
C THR A 72 1.22 -11.07 -1.17
N ASP A 73 0.86 -11.06 0.10
CA ASP A 73 0.26 -12.21 0.78
C ASP A 73 -1.11 -12.55 0.19
N VAL A 74 -1.93 -11.54 -0.03
CA VAL A 74 -3.22 -11.71 -0.69
C VAL A 74 -3.04 -12.28 -2.10
N ALA A 75 -2.06 -11.76 -2.85
CA ALA A 75 -1.77 -12.26 -4.21
C ALA A 75 -1.42 -13.74 -4.18
N THR A 76 -0.55 -14.16 -3.25
CA THR A 76 -0.14 -15.56 -3.12
C THR A 76 -1.34 -16.44 -2.80
N ASN A 77 -2.15 -16.06 -1.84
CA ASN A 77 -3.34 -16.83 -1.47
C ASN A 77 -4.35 -16.91 -2.61
N HIS A 78 -4.61 -15.79 -3.26
CA HIS A 78 -5.49 -15.73 -4.41
C HIS A 78 -5.04 -16.68 -5.52
N ASN A 79 -3.78 -16.60 -5.89
CA ASN A 79 -3.25 -17.42 -6.99
C ASN A 79 -3.29 -18.91 -6.66
N ASN A 80 -2.98 -19.26 -5.41
CA ASN A 80 -3.03 -20.65 -4.96
C ASN A 80 -4.45 -21.20 -4.98
N ILE A 81 -5.42 -20.41 -4.52
CA ILE A 81 -6.84 -20.81 -4.52
C ILE A 81 -7.34 -20.98 -5.96
N ALA A 82 -7.03 -20.02 -6.82
CA ALA A 82 -7.45 -20.06 -8.23
C ALA A 82 -6.87 -21.31 -8.92
N THR A 83 -5.60 -21.60 -8.68
CA THR A 83 -4.94 -22.79 -9.23
C THR A 83 -5.59 -24.08 -8.71
N ALA A 84 -5.81 -24.14 -7.39
CA ALA A 84 -6.42 -25.32 -6.77
C ALA A 84 -7.82 -25.59 -7.29
N ASN A 85 -8.57 -24.55 -7.67
CA ASN A 85 -9.92 -24.65 -8.20
C ASN A 85 -9.96 -24.80 -9.73
N GLY A 86 -8.80 -24.78 -10.40
CA GLY A 86 -8.73 -24.89 -11.85
C GLY A 86 -9.28 -23.68 -12.58
N GLU A 87 -9.30 -22.52 -11.98
CA GLU A 87 -9.84 -21.30 -12.57
C GLU A 87 -8.80 -20.63 -13.47
N LYS A 88 -8.91 -20.86 -14.76
CA LYS A 88 -7.93 -20.41 -15.74
C LYS A 88 -8.13 -18.97 -16.19
N GLU A 89 -9.30 -18.40 -15.96
CA GLU A 89 -9.64 -17.05 -16.38
C GLU A 89 -9.29 -15.98 -15.35
N ARG A 90 -8.95 -16.40 -14.14
CA ARG A 90 -8.56 -15.45 -13.09
C ARG A 90 -7.16 -14.91 -13.38
N PRO A 91 -6.95 -13.60 -13.19
CA PRO A 91 -5.61 -13.05 -13.36
C PRO A 91 -4.65 -13.62 -12.32
N VAL A 92 -3.38 -13.71 -12.70
CA VAL A 92 -2.31 -14.01 -11.74
C VAL A 92 -1.87 -12.68 -11.15
N LEU A 93 -2.05 -12.53 -9.83
CA LEU A 93 -1.70 -11.31 -9.15
C LEU A 93 -0.21 -11.29 -8.82
N ALA A 94 0.44 -10.19 -9.13
CA ALA A 94 1.87 -10.03 -8.93
C ALA A 94 2.20 -9.58 -7.50
N PRO A 95 3.40 -9.93 -6.98
CA PRO A 95 3.86 -9.35 -5.72
C PRO A 95 3.91 -7.82 -5.81
N VAL A 96 3.73 -7.17 -4.67
CA VAL A 96 3.78 -5.71 -4.57
C VAL A 96 4.93 -5.35 -3.65
N GLU A 97 5.77 -4.42 -4.10
CA GLU A 97 6.89 -3.92 -3.32
C GLU A 97 6.64 -2.46 -2.93
N ALA A 98 7.18 -2.06 -1.80
CA ALA A 98 7.17 -0.66 -1.40
C ALA A 98 8.00 0.15 -2.40
N ILE A 99 7.54 1.38 -2.70
CA ILE A 99 8.19 2.25 -3.68
C ILE A 99 9.36 2.99 -3.04
N ALA A 100 9.17 3.39 -1.79
CA ALA A 100 10.18 4.15 -1.06
C ALA A 100 11.06 3.26 -0.21
#